data_a76a0cb13f3989474f45a053ebabe4b6
#
_entry.id   a76a0cb13f3989474f45a053ebabe4b6
#
_cell.length_a   1.000
_cell.length_b   1.000
_cell.length_c   1.000
_cell.angle_alpha   90.00
_cell.angle_beta   90.00
_cell.angle_gamma   90.00
#
_symmetry.space_group_name_H-M   'P 1'
#
loop_
_entity.id
_entity.type
_entity.pdbx_description
1 polymer ?
#
loop_
_entity_poly.entity_id
_entity_poly.type
_entity_poly.pdbx_seq_one_letter_code
_entity_poly.pdbx_strand_id
1 'polypeptide(L)'
;TNTGDNRLAALVANNGVGETSLSKTGTGTWILTNPDSTYTGVTTITGGVLGVDKLADGGLASSIGMSSGASANLVIGNGGTLRYTGTGDTTNRGFTLAAGTTAIQSSGTGAVEFNNANAIAYSGNGLRVISLGGVNADDNIMGASIGDQNASNITALAKNDAGKWILTGDNAYTGSTNINGGTLVLGNGGTTGSIASGTVNNFGLLGFNRSDTLTYGGLIQGSGDLQQAGAGVTVLTGDNTYSGSTDVLAGTLRINGDQSSATGLTSVAAGA
;
A
#
# COMPACT_ATOMS: atom_id res chain seq x y z
N THR A 1 24.50 14.74 -10.51
CA THR A 1 23.65 13.76 -9.82
C THR A 1 23.50 12.55 -10.73
N ASN A 2 23.90 11.37 -10.25
CA ASN A 2 23.69 10.13 -11.00
C ASN A 2 22.19 9.76 -10.90
N THR A 3 21.54 9.67 -12.04
CA THR A 3 20.11 9.29 -12.14
C THR A 3 19.92 7.82 -12.53
N GLY A 4 21.00 7.09 -12.80
CA GLY A 4 20.96 5.65 -13.08
C GLY A 4 20.87 4.81 -11.81
N ASP A 5 20.65 3.51 -11.99
CA ASP A 5 20.61 2.53 -10.91
C ASP A 5 22.01 2.27 -10.36
N ASN A 6 22.21 2.58 -9.10
CA ASN A 6 23.42 2.25 -8.37
C ASN A 6 23.17 0.98 -7.54
N ARG A 7 24.18 0.11 -7.43
CA ARG A 7 24.04 -1.15 -6.68
C ARG A 7 25.06 -1.21 -5.55
N LEU A 8 24.60 -1.67 -4.38
CA LEU A 8 25.45 -2.00 -3.24
C LEU A 8 25.26 -3.48 -2.91
N ALA A 9 26.28 -4.28 -3.23
CA ALA A 9 26.29 -5.72 -2.95
C ALA A 9 27.02 -6.08 -1.65
N ALA A 10 27.67 -5.10 -1.02
CA ALA A 10 28.34 -5.34 0.25
C ALA A 10 27.33 -5.57 1.37
N LEU A 11 27.65 -6.50 2.28
CA LEU A 11 26.95 -6.65 3.55
C LEU A 11 27.17 -5.38 4.38
N VAL A 12 26.10 -4.82 4.91
CA VAL A 12 26.15 -3.70 5.85
C VAL A 12 25.83 -4.24 7.24
N ALA A 13 26.76 -4.03 8.18
CA ALA A 13 26.64 -4.48 9.56
C ALA A 13 26.91 -3.33 10.53
N ASN A 14 26.69 -3.57 11.81
CA ASN A 14 27.10 -2.64 12.85
C ASN A 14 28.65 -2.57 12.94
N ASN A 15 29.15 -1.42 13.37
CA ASN A 15 30.58 -1.24 13.63
C ASN A 15 30.88 -1.56 15.10
N GLY A 16 31.20 -2.84 15.36
CA GLY A 16 31.42 -3.31 16.71
C GLY A 16 30.15 -3.20 17.57
N VAL A 17 30.20 -2.43 18.64
CA VAL A 17 29.06 -2.13 19.54
C VAL A 17 28.21 -0.94 19.07
N GLY A 18 28.67 -0.20 18.09
CA GLY A 18 27.97 0.97 17.54
C GLY A 18 26.94 0.57 16.48
N GLU A 19 25.73 1.13 16.59
CA GLU A 19 24.69 0.91 15.60
C GLU A 19 25.01 1.65 14.29
N THR A 20 24.86 0.95 13.17
CA THR A 20 24.92 1.55 11.83
C THR A 20 23.51 1.86 11.38
N SER A 21 23.28 3.06 10.87
CA SER A 21 22.03 3.48 10.22
C SER A 21 22.26 3.69 8.74
N LEU A 22 21.21 3.51 7.94
CA LEU A 22 21.24 3.73 6.50
C LEU A 22 20.34 4.91 6.14
N SER A 23 20.89 5.87 5.38
CA SER A 23 20.10 7.01 4.89
C SER A 23 20.18 7.09 3.37
N LYS A 24 19.04 6.96 2.70
CA LYS A 24 18.87 7.19 1.27
C LYS A 24 18.30 8.59 1.04
N THR A 25 19.11 9.46 0.43
CA THR A 25 18.74 10.84 0.08
C THR A 25 18.94 11.08 -1.41
N GLY A 26 18.50 12.24 -1.92
CA GLY A 26 18.62 12.60 -3.33
C GLY A 26 17.75 11.76 -4.26
N THR A 27 17.62 12.17 -5.52
CA THR A 27 16.62 11.68 -6.48
C THR A 27 16.97 10.37 -7.20
N GLY A 28 18.22 9.89 -7.08
CA GLY A 28 18.65 8.66 -7.78
C GLY A 28 18.15 7.37 -7.13
N THR A 29 18.41 6.26 -7.82
CA THR A 29 18.09 4.90 -7.33
C THR A 29 19.35 4.25 -6.74
N TRP A 30 19.19 3.64 -5.57
CA TRP A 30 20.14 2.70 -4.99
C TRP A 30 19.46 1.37 -4.73
N ILE A 31 20.12 0.29 -5.14
CA ILE A 31 19.61 -1.08 -4.97
C ILE A 31 20.56 -1.82 -4.03
N LEU A 32 20.03 -2.27 -2.90
CA LEU A 32 20.74 -3.11 -1.94
C LEU A 32 20.53 -4.56 -2.32
N THR A 33 21.57 -5.18 -2.88
CA THR A 33 21.48 -6.57 -3.38
C THR A 33 22.05 -7.60 -2.40
N ASN A 34 22.46 -7.18 -1.21
CA ASN A 34 22.83 -8.12 -0.16
C ASN A 34 21.64 -8.37 0.77
N PRO A 35 21.10 -9.61 0.80
CA PRO A 35 19.92 -9.93 1.59
C PRO A 35 20.22 -10.16 3.08
N ASP A 36 21.49 -10.18 3.48
CA ASP A 36 21.94 -10.61 4.79
C ASP A 36 22.58 -9.48 5.62
N SER A 37 22.24 -8.23 5.30
CA SER A 37 22.71 -7.08 6.09
C SER A 37 22.15 -7.14 7.53
N THR A 38 23.02 -6.84 8.51
CA THR A 38 22.76 -7.04 9.94
C THR A 38 22.85 -5.76 10.78
N TYR A 39 22.93 -4.58 10.16
CA TYR A 39 22.88 -3.33 10.91
C TYR A 39 21.55 -3.17 11.64
N THR A 40 21.58 -2.58 12.83
CA THR A 40 20.40 -2.47 13.71
C THR A 40 19.84 -1.06 13.85
N GLY A 41 20.50 -0.08 13.29
CA GLY A 41 20.03 1.30 13.29
C GLY A 41 18.89 1.55 12.29
N VAL A 42 18.47 2.79 12.21
CA VAL A 42 17.33 3.21 11.41
C VAL A 42 17.64 3.20 9.91
N THR A 43 16.72 2.70 9.10
CA THR A 43 16.71 2.92 7.65
C THR A 43 15.80 4.09 7.34
N THR A 44 16.36 5.16 6.76
CA THR A 44 15.65 6.38 6.39
C THR A 44 15.72 6.63 4.89
N ILE A 45 14.58 6.86 4.24
CA ILE A 45 14.46 7.13 2.80
C ILE A 45 13.77 8.48 2.63
N THR A 46 14.53 9.54 2.31
CA THR A 46 14.00 10.92 2.19
C THR A 46 14.06 11.46 0.77
N GLY A 47 14.32 10.61 -0.22
CA GLY A 47 14.31 11.01 -1.63
C GLY A 47 14.77 9.90 -2.54
N GLY A 48 14.23 9.86 -3.76
CA GLY A 48 14.52 8.85 -4.76
C GLY A 48 14.13 7.44 -4.32
N VAL A 49 14.79 6.43 -4.86
CA VAL A 49 14.40 5.03 -4.69
C VAL A 49 15.46 4.25 -3.92
N LEU A 50 15.05 3.55 -2.87
CA LEU A 50 15.80 2.46 -2.27
C LEU A 50 15.19 1.13 -2.74
N GLY A 51 15.88 0.44 -3.64
CA GLY A 51 15.52 -0.91 -4.11
C GLY A 51 16.07 -1.96 -3.15
N VAL A 52 15.28 -2.98 -2.86
CA VAL A 52 15.62 -4.09 -1.96
C VAL A 52 15.08 -5.39 -2.53
N ASP A 53 15.81 -6.48 -2.38
CA ASP A 53 15.40 -7.80 -2.85
C ASP A 53 14.95 -8.73 -1.71
N LYS A 54 15.17 -8.33 -0.45
CA LYS A 54 14.69 -9.07 0.73
C LYS A 54 14.18 -8.11 1.80
N LEU A 55 12.94 -8.36 2.23
CA LEU A 55 12.31 -7.75 3.40
C LEU A 55 11.92 -8.86 4.38
N ALA A 56 12.69 -9.02 5.48
CA ALA A 56 12.38 -9.99 6.52
C ALA A 56 11.71 -9.30 7.73
N ASP A 57 11.21 -10.11 8.64
CA ASP A 57 10.70 -9.63 9.94
C ASP A 57 11.75 -8.85 10.72
N GLY A 58 11.30 -7.95 11.58
CA GLY A 58 12.17 -7.22 12.48
C GLY A 58 12.98 -8.18 13.36
N GLY A 59 14.27 -7.88 13.50
CA GLY A 59 15.23 -8.75 14.20
C GLY A 59 15.89 -9.82 13.32
N LEU A 60 15.47 -9.96 12.06
CA LEU A 60 16.11 -10.84 11.09
C LEU A 60 16.89 -10.04 10.03
N ALA A 61 17.97 -10.65 9.52
CA ALA A 61 18.80 -10.06 8.48
C ALA A 61 18.00 -9.87 7.17
N SER A 62 18.15 -8.70 6.56
CA SER A 62 17.47 -8.33 5.32
C SER A 62 18.26 -7.26 4.56
N SER A 63 17.82 -6.89 3.37
CA SER A 63 18.45 -5.78 2.63
C SER A 63 18.43 -4.46 3.41
N ILE A 64 17.46 -4.26 4.31
CA ILE A 64 17.35 -3.07 5.19
C ILE A 64 17.78 -3.36 6.64
N GLY A 65 18.74 -4.27 6.82
CA GLY A 65 19.32 -4.59 8.12
C GLY A 65 18.47 -5.49 9.00
N MET A 66 18.82 -5.53 10.28
CA MET A 66 18.27 -6.43 11.30
C MET A 66 17.66 -5.63 12.47
N SER A 67 17.27 -4.38 12.26
CA SER A 67 16.56 -3.59 13.28
C SER A 67 15.22 -4.26 13.66
N SER A 68 14.68 -3.94 14.84
CA SER A 68 13.39 -4.48 15.26
C SER A 68 12.25 -4.04 14.34
N GLY A 69 11.08 -4.68 14.48
CA GLY A 69 9.88 -4.34 13.72
C GLY A 69 9.20 -3.03 14.13
N ALA A 70 9.79 -2.25 15.05
CA ALA A 70 9.23 -0.97 15.48
C ALA A 70 9.19 0.04 14.33
N SER A 71 8.09 0.79 14.22
CA SER A 71 7.86 1.76 13.12
C SER A 71 8.94 2.86 13.02
N ALA A 72 9.63 3.16 14.13
CA ALA A 72 10.73 4.13 14.14
C ALA A 72 11.97 3.67 13.37
N ASN A 73 12.11 2.37 13.08
CA ASN A 73 13.28 1.79 12.44
C ASN A 73 13.23 1.79 10.91
N LEU A 74 12.08 2.09 10.32
CA LEU A 74 11.93 2.30 8.89
C LEU A 74 11.16 3.60 8.67
N VAL A 75 11.82 4.64 8.20
CA VAL A 75 11.25 5.97 7.99
C VAL A 75 11.24 6.28 6.49
N ILE A 76 10.05 6.52 5.93
CA ILE A 76 9.89 6.91 4.54
C ILE A 76 9.42 8.36 4.52
N GLY A 77 10.30 9.25 4.05
CA GLY A 77 10.08 10.68 3.97
C GLY A 77 9.56 11.15 2.63
N ASN A 78 9.33 12.44 2.52
CA ASN A 78 8.83 13.06 1.30
C ASN A 78 9.74 12.78 0.09
N GLY A 79 9.14 12.28 -0.99
CA GLY A 79 9.85 11.89 -2.21
C GLY A 79 10.66 10.60 -2.09
N GLY A 80 10.60 9.90 -0.94
CA GLY A 80 11.22 8.60 -0.73
C GLY A 80 10.36 7.45 -1.25
N THR A 81 11.01 6.48 -1.88
CA THR A 81 10.39 5.24 -2.36
C THR A 81 11.15 4.03 -1.84
N LEU A 82 10.46 3.13 -1.16
CA LEU A 82 10.92 1.77 -0.91
C LEU A 82 10.42 0.88 -2.05
N ARG A 83 11.32 0.29 -2.84
CA ARG A 83 10.96 -0.62 -3.94
C ARG A 83 11.44 -2.03 -3.64
N TYR A 84 10.49 -2.95 -3.52
CA TYR A 84 10.78 -4.39 -3.43
C TYR A 84 10.94 -5.00 -4.82
N THR A 85 12.02 -5.78 -5.01
CA THR A 85 12.36 -6.43 -6.29
C THR A 85 12.64 -7.94 -6.15
N GLY A 86 12.29 -8.52 -4.99
CA GLY A 86 12.54 -9.93 -4.69
C GLY A 86 11.53 -10.92 -5.30
N THR A 87 11.62 -12.15 -4.84
CA THR A 87 10.82 -13.29 -5.32
C THR A 87 9.60 -13.62 -4.45
N GLY A 88 9.31 -12.77 -3.47
CA GLY A 88 8.24 -12.91 -2.49
C GLY A 88 8.78 -12.88 -1.07
N ASP A 89 8.25 -11.96 -0.24
CA ASP A 89 8.61 -11.84 1.17
C ASP A 89 7.42 -11.37 2.01
N THR A 90 7.47 -11.74 3.29
CA THR A 90 6.60 -11.18 4.32
C THR A 90 7.44 -10.40 5.33
N THR A 91 6.86 -9.34 5.92
CA THR A 91 7.52 -8.58 6.98
C THR A 91 6.51 -8.06 8.00
N ASN A 92 6.87 -8.19 9.29
CA ASN A 92 6.15 -7.57 10.40
C ASN A 92 6.67 -6.17 10.73
N ARG A 93 7.56 -5.60 9.91
CA ARG A 93 8.10 -4.25 10.15
C ARG A 93 7.01 -3.21 10.01
N GLY A 94 6.80 -2.43 11.07
CA GLY A 94 6.10 -1.17 10.97
C GLY A 94 6.98 -0.11 10.28
N PHE A 95 6.37 0.99 9.88
CA PHE A 95 7.10 2.11 9.30
C PHE A 95 6.49 3.45 9.67
N THR A 96 7.30 4.49 9.58
CA THR A 96 6.89 5.88 9.82
C THR A 96 6.81 6.61 8.49
N LEU A 97 5.69 7.26 8.23
CA LEU A 97 5.51 8.18 7.10
C LEU A 97 5.73 9.62 7.54
N ALA A 98 6.64 10.31 6.87
CA ALA A 98 6.74 11.76 7.01
C ALA A 98 5.67 12.49 6.16
N ALA A 99 5.47 13.78 6.43
CA ALA A 99 4.61 14.63 5.59
C ALA A 99 5.11 14.67 4.13
N GLY A 100 4.19 14.81 3.18
CA GLY A 100 4.45 14.80 1.74
C GLY A 100 4.10 13.47 1.09
N THR A 101 4.63 13.19 -0.09
CA THR A 101 4.38 11.96 -0.84
C THR A 101 5.47 10.93 -0.57
N THR A 102 5.06 9.74 -0.17
CA THR A 102 5.94 8.59 0.07
C THR A 102 5.45 7.41 -0.75
N ALA A 103 6.34 6.51 -1.18
CA ALA A 103 5.93 5.36 -1.98
C ALA A 103 6.49 4.04 -1.45
N ILE A 104 5.67 3.00 -1.55
CA ILE A 104 6.06 1.60 -1.43
C ILE A 104 5.68 0.93 -2.76
N GLN A 105 6.65 0.30 -3.41
CA GLN A 105 6.46 -0.34 -4.70
C GLN A 105 6.83 -1.82 -4.63
N SER A 106 5.97 -2.68 -5.20
CA SER A 106 6.28 -4.08 -5.47
C SER A 106 6.53 -4.26 -6.97
N SER A 107 7.77 -4.55 -7.31
CA SER A 107 8.22 -4.72 -8.71
C SER A 107 9.07 -5.97 -8.90
N GLY A 108 9.09 -6.86 -7.91
CA GLY A 108 9.71 -8.17 -7.96
C GLY A 108 8.89 -9.21 -8.72
N THR A 109 9.35 -10.44 -8.70
CA THR A 109 8.66 -11.58 -9.32
C THR A 109 7.72 -12.32 -8.37
N GLY A 110 7.69 -11.94 -7.08
CA GLY A 110 6.76 -12.45 -6.09
C GLY A 110 6.20 -11.32 -5.22
N ALA A 111 5.11 -11.60 -4.52
CA ALA A 111 4.41 -10.63 -3.68
C ALA A 111 5.24 -10.15 -2.49
N VAL A 112 4.99 -8.92 -2.06
CA VAL A 112 5.46 -8.41 -0.77
C VAL A 112 4.27 -8.20 0.17
N GLU A 113 4.40 -8.68 1.41
CA GLU A 113 3.37 -8.57 2.42
C GLU A 113 3.89 -7.82 3.65
N PHE A 114 3.34 -6.65 3.92
CA PHE A 114 3.50 -5.94 5.17
C PHE A 114 2.38 -6.41 6.12
N ASN A 115 2.66 -7.45 6.92
CA ASN A 115 1.67 -8.11 7.76
C ASN A 115 1.55 -7.52 9.18
N ASN A 116 2.23 -6.41 9.46
CA ASN A 116 2.06 -5.68 10.71
C ASN A 116 0.67 -4.99 10.72
N ALA A 117 -0.23 -5.47 11.56
CA ALA A 117 -1.59 -4.93 11.68
C ALA A 117 -1.67 -3.63 12.52
N ASN A 118 -0.56 -3.15 13.08
CA ASN A 118 -0.57 -1.90 13.83
C ASN A 118 -0.74 -0.70 12.89
N ALA A 119 -1.22 0.40 13.45
CA ALA A 119 -1.32 1.66 12.71
C ALA A 119 0.08 2.15 12.28
N ILE A 120 0.14 2.76 11.10
CA ILE A 120 1.34 3.45 10.61
C ILE A 120 1.68 4.59 11.57
N ALA A 121 2.97 4.78 11.85
CA ALA A 121 3.44 5.93 12.59
C ALA A 121 3.65 7.14 11.66
N TYR A 122 3.57 8.35 12.21
CA TYR A 122 3.67 9.58 11.44
C TYR A 122 4.72 10.52 12.03
N SER A 123 5.38 11.30 11.15
CA SER A 123 6.32 12.35 11.56
C SER A 123 6.14 13.60 10.70
N GLY A 124 6.53 14.76 11.26
CA GLY A 124 6.34 16.05 10.62
C GLY A 124 4.86 16.46 10.54
N ASN A 125 4.61 17.70 10.12
CA ASN A 125 3.28 18.27 9.94
C ASN A 125 2.98 18.47 8.46
N GLY A 126 1.72 18.31 8.06
CA GLY A 126 1.23 18.53 6.71
C GLY A 126 0.50 17.33 6.13
N LEU A 127 0.00 17.52 4.92
CA LEU A 127 -0.68 16.47 4.15
C LEU A 127 0.28 15.33 3.83
N ARG A 128 -0.27 14.13 3.76
CA ARG A 128 0.46 12.92 3.36
C ARG A 128 -0.24 12.22 2.22
N VAL A 129 0.57 11.67 1.33
CA VAL A 129 0.09 10.70 0.35
C VAL A 129 0.95 9.44 0.49
N ILE A 130 0.32 8.33 0.86
CA ILE A 130 0.95 7.03 0.70
C ILE A 130 0.63 6.50 -0.70
N SER A 131 1.68 6.24 -1.49
CA SER A 131 1.56 5.67 -2.82
C SER A 131 1.94 4.19 -2.78
N LEU A 132 0.99 3.33 -3.14
CA LEU A 132 1.21 1.90 -3.35
C LEU A 132 1.32 1.65 -4.85
N GLY A 133 2.50 1.20 -5.31
CA GLY A 133 2.80 1.08 -6.74
C GLY A 133 3.58 -0.18 -7.06
N GLY A 134 4.21 -0.16 -8.24
CA GLY A 134 4.95 -1.27 -8.81
C GLY A 134 4.12 -2.07 -9.81
N VAL A 135 4.77 -3.07 -10.42
CA VAL A 135 4.18 -3.84 -11.54
C VAL A 135 3.84 -5.29 -11.18
N ASN A 136 4.18 -5.73 -9.96
CA ASN A 136 3.86 -7.08 -9.52
C ASN A 136 2.35 -7.24 -9.37
N ALA A 137 1.79 -8.26 -10.04
CA ALA A 137 0.35 -8.53 -10.10
C ALA A 137 -0.12 -9.57 -9.08
N ASP A 138 0.80 -10.13 -8.29
CA ASP A 138 0.45 -11.03 -7.20
C ASP A 138 -0.21 -10.27 -6.03
N ASP A 139 -0.61 -10.99 -5.02
CA ASP A 139 -1.30 -10.44 -3.84
C ASP A 139 -0.33 -9.68 -2.91
N ASN A 140 0.05 -8.46 -3.30
CA ASN A 140 0.83 -7.60 -2.42
C ASN A 140 -0.07 -7.05 -1.31
N ILE A 141 0.33 -7.21 -0.05
CA ILE A 141 -0.52 -6.89 1.10
C ILE A 141 0.02 -5.70 1.88
N MET A 142 -0.88 -4.76 2.18
CA MET A 142 -0.70 -3.74 3.21
C MET A 142 -1.63 -4.06 4.38
N GLY A 143 -1.08 -4.67 5.44
CA GLY A 143 -1.81 -5.05 6.64
C GLY A 143 -1.94 -3.92 7.66
N ALA A 144 -1.06 -2.93 7.59
CA ALA A 144 -1.10 -1.79 8.51
C ALA A 144 -2.34 -0.92 8.30
N SER A 145 -2.94 -0.46 9.39
CA SER A 145 -4.03 0.51 9.32
C SER A 145 -3.47 1.91 9.01
N ILE A 146 -3.97 2.51 7.95
CA ILE A 146 -3.63 3.86 7.51
C ILE A 146 -4.68 4.83 8.07
N GLY A 147 -4.25 5.83 8.83
CA GLY A 147 -5.12 6.87 9.39
C GLY A 147 -4.59 8.27 9.08
N ASP A 148 -5.19 9.24 9.70
CA ASP A 148 -4.65 10.59 9.78
C ASP A 148 -3.78 10.72 11.03
N GLN A 149 -2.75 11.57 10.98
CA GLN A 149 -2.01 11.89 12.20
C GLN A 149 -2.90 12.68 13.17
N ASN A 150 -3.69 13.59 12.63
CA ASN A 150 -4.73 14.37 13.31
C ASN A 150 -5.58 15.12 12.27
N ALA A 151 -6.58 15.87 12.72
CA ALA A 151 -7.51 16.59 11.83
C ALA A 151 -6.86 17.62 10.89
N SER A 152 -5.67 18.13 11.21
CA SER A 152 -4.93 19.09 10.37
C SER A 152 -3.88 18.43 9.49
N ASN A 153 -3.54 17.18 9.73
CA ASN A 153 -2.50 16.42 9.06
C ASN A 153 -3.10 15.13 8.49
N ILE A 154 -3.90 15.28 7.44
CA ILE A 154 -4.64 14.19 6.82
C ILE A 154 -3.76 13.36 5.88
N THR A 155 -4.16 12.13 5.67
CA THR A 155 -3.53 11.17 4.76
C THR A 155 -4.45 10.87 3.60
N ALA A 156 -3.91 10.79 2.40
CA ALA A 156 -4.55 10.26 1.20
C ALA A 156 -3.82 9.00 0.72
N LEU A 157 -4.51 8.16 -0.03
CA LEU A 157 -3.94 6.96 -0.65
C LEU A 157 -3.90 7.13 -2.16
N ALA A 158 -2.78 6.77 -2.79
CA ALA A 158 -2.69 6.61 -4.23
C ALA A 158 -2.28 5.18 -4.56
N LYS A 159 -3.06 4.48 -5.38
CA LYS A 159 -2.67 3.23 -6.01
C LYS A 159 -2.19 3.56 -7.42
N ASN A 160 -0.88 3.40 -7.66
CA ASN A 160 -0.23 3.69 -8.92
C ASN A 160 0.28 2.42 -9.61
N ASP A 161 0.67 2.55 -10.88
CA ASP A 161 1.20 1.48 -11.72
C ASP A 161 0.23 0.29 -11.90
N ALA A 162 0.63 -0.69 -12.72
CA ALA A 162 -0.23 -1.80 -13.16
C ALA A 162 -0.40 -2.93 -12.12
N GLY A 163 0.40 -2.93 -11.05
CA GLY A 163 0.38 -4.00 -10.05
C GLY A 163 -0.87 -4.01 -9.17
N LYS A 164 -0.99 -5.06 -8.36
CA LYS A 164 -2.09 -5.27 -7.42
C LYS A 164 -1.66 -5.00 -5.99
N TRP A 165 -2.51 -4.33 -5.22
CA TRP A 165 -2.36 -4.17 -3.78
C TRP A 165 -3.66 -4.50 -3.05
N ILE A 166 -3.53 -5.17 -1.92
CA ILE A 166 -4.64 -5.56 -1.04
C ILE A 166 -4.47 -4.83 0.30
N LEU A 167 -5.49 -4.11 0.72
CA LEU A 167 -5.56 -3.50 2.04
C LEU A 167 -6.30 -4.46 2.97
N THR A 168 -5.60 -5.02 3.95
CA THR A 168 -6.22 -5.88 4.97
C THR A 168 -6.41 -5.18 6.32
N GLY A 169 -5.80 -4.00 6.52
CA GLY A 169 -6.08 -3.12 7.65
C GLY A 169 -7.39 -2.35 7.46
N ASP A 170 -8.06 -2.00 8.57
CA ASP A 170 -9.18 -1.08 8.55
C ASP A 170 -8.64 0.35 8.58
N ASN A 171 -8.79 1.07 7.48
CA ASN A 171 -8.15 2.34 7.24
C ASN A 171 -9.11 3.50 7.55
N ALA A 172 -8.63 4.47 8.32
CA ALA A 172 -9.41 5.60 8.82
C ALA A 172 -8.93 6.98 8.31
N TYR A 173 -8.09 7.01 7.26
CA TYR A 173 -7.66 8.27 6.66
C TYR A 173 -8.84 9.00 5.99
N THR A 174 -8.83 10.33 6.03
CA THR A 174 -9.93 11.16 5.52
C THR A 174 -9.65 11.80 4.16
N GLY A 175 -8.43 11.69 3.66
CA GLY A 175 -8.09 12.12 2.31
C GLY A 175 -8.70 11.20 1.24
N SER A 176 -8.58 11.59 -0.02
CA SER A 176 -9.08 10.78 -1.14
C SER A 176 -8.28 9.50 -1.34
N THR A 177 -8.95 8.50 -1.91
CA THR A 177 -8.31 7.32 -2.51
C THR A 177 -8.25 7.51 -4.02
N ASN A 178 -7.04 7.52 -4.60
CA ASN A 178 -6.85 7.67 -6.03
C ASN A 178 -6.28 6.38 -6.61
N ILE A 179 -7.05 5.65 -7.41
CA ILE A 179 -6.60 4.46 -8.12
C ILE A 179 -6.26 4.90 -9.55
N ASN A 180 -4.98 5.21 -9.78
CA ASN A 180 -4.49 5.73 -11.07
C ASN A 180 -4.20 4.62 -12.07
N GLY A 181 -4.20 3.36 -11.63
CA GLY A 181 -4.02 2.17 -12.47
C GLY A 181 -3.85 0.91 -11.64
N GLY A 182 -3.87 -0.24 -12.33
CA GLY A 182 -3.78 -1.55 -11.69
C GLY A 182 -4.96 -1.85 -10.77
N THR A 183 -4.74 -2.59 -9.70
CA THR A 183 -5.81 -3.11 -8.84
C THR A 183 -5.60 -2.74 -7.38
N LEU A 184 -6.62 -2.20 -6.74
CA LEU A 184 -6.73 -2.03 -5.30
C LEU A 184 -7.87 -2.90 -4.77
N VAL A 185 -7.58 -3.79 -3.82
CA VAL A 185 -8.58 -4.67 -3.21
C VAL A 185 -8.74 -4.34 -1.73
N LEU A 186 -9.97 -4.30 -1.26
CA LEU A 186 -10.33 -4.13 0.14
C LEU A 186 -10.68 -5.49 0.74
N GLY A 187 -9.84 -5.96 1.68
CA GLY A 187 -9.94 -7.28 2.29
C GLY A 187 -9.28 -8.40 1.49
N ASN A 188 -9.05 -9.53 2.15
CA ASN A 188 -8.46 -10.75 1.59
C ASN A 188 -9.26 -11.99 2.03
N GLY A 189 -10.59 -11.94 1.84
CA GLY A 189 -11.51 -13.03 2.23
C GLY A 189 -11.88 -13.07 3.71
N GLY A 190 -11.30 -12.20 4.55
CA GLY A 190 -11.62 -12.05 5.97
C GLY A 190 -12.71 -11.02 6.25
N THR A 191 -12.74 -10.51 7.49
CA THR A 191 -13.71 -9.50 7.98
C THR A 191 -13.08 -8.12 8.18
N THR A 192 -11.84 -7.91 7.74
CA THR A 192 -11.09 -6.65 7.81
C THR A 192 -10.69 -6.19 6.41
N GLY A 193 -10.17 -4.98 6.31
CA GLY A 193 -9.84 -4.34 5.03
C GLY A 193 -10.95 -3.41 4.56
N SER A 194 -10.90 -2.17 5.03
CA SER A 194 -11.85 -1.12 4.67
C SER A 194 -11.13 0.21 4.43
N ILE A 195 -11.82 1.15 3.83
CA ILE A 195 -11.42 2.56 3.72
C ILE A 195 -12.57 3.43 4.22
N ALA A 196 -12.22 4.52 4.92
CA ALA A 196 -13.21 5.48 5.42
C ALA A 196 -13.25 6.77 4.58
N SER A 197 -12.52 6.83 3.47
CA SER A 197 -12.46 8.04 2.65
C SER A 197 -13.80 8.34 1.99
N GLY A 198 -14.12 9.63 1.91
CA GLY A 198 -15.37 10.08 1.29
C GLY A 198 -15.36 9.98 -0.25
N THR A 199 -14.21 9.91 -0.91
CA THR A 199 -14.12 9.86 -2.38
C THR A 199 -13.05 8.88 -2.83
N VAL A 200 -13.44 8.01 -3.77
CA VAL A 200 -12.53 7.18 -4.56
C VAL A 200 -12.55 7.65 -6.01
N ASN A 201 -11.41 8.15 -6.49
CA ASN A 201 -11.16 8.44 -7.90
C ASN A 201 -10.58 7.16 -8.54
N ASN A 202 -11.42 6.39 -9.21
CA ASN A 202 -11.06 5.08 -9.75
C ASN A 202 -10.80 5.15 -11.26
N PHE A 203 -9.54 4.92 -11.66
CA PHE A 203 -9.11 4.78 -13.07
C PHE A 203 -8.45 3.40 -13.31
N GLY A 204 -8.58 2.47 -12.37
CA GLY A 204 -8.12 1.09 -12.43
C GLY A 204 -9.22 0.12 -12.05
N LEU A 205 -8.92 -0.85 -11.20
CA LEU A 205 -9.90 -1.78 -10.62
C LEU A 205 -9.97 -1.59 -9.10
N LEU A 206 -11.17 -1.32 -8.58
CA LEU A 206 -11.48 -1.38 -7.15
C LEU A 206 -12.20 -2.71 -6.85
N GLY A 207 -11.55 -3.58 -6.07
CA GLY A 207 -12.11 -4.86 -5.64
C GLY A 207 -12.57 -4.84 -4.19
N PHE A 208 -13.63 -5.59 -3.88
CA PHE A 208 -14.10 -5.90 -2.54
C PHE A 208 -14.00 -7.41 -2.33
N ASN A 209 -13.20 -7.84 -1.33
CA ASN A 209 -12.99 -9.25 -1.03
C ASN A 209 -13.11 -9.49 0.48
N ARG A 210 -14.33 -9.46 0.98
CA ARG A 210 -14.64 -9.72 2.40
C ARG A 210 -15.66 -10.85 2.53
N SER A 211 -15.70 -11.48 3.72
CA SER A 211 -16.67 -12.53 4.06
C SER A 211 -17.87 -12.03 4.88
N ASP A 212 -17.82 -10.79 5.36
CA ASP A 212 -18.87 -10.13 6.14
C ASP A 212 -19.56 -9.00 5.34
N THR A 213 -20.31 -8.15 6.02
CA THR A 213 -20.91 -6.97 5.39
C THR A 213 -20.00 -5.76 5.51
N LEU A 214 -19.61 -5.19 4.37
CA LEU A 214 -18.95 -3.89 4.26
C LEU A 214 -19.93 -2.86 3.71
N THR A 215 -20.15 -1.77 4.45
CA THR A 215 -20.89 -0.61 3.93
C THR A 215 -19.90 0.50 3.57
N TYR A 216 -19.96 0.98 2.33
CA TYR A 216 -19.19 2.11 1.85
C TYR A 216 -20.12 3.24 1.40
N GLY A 217 -20.04 4.39 2.09
CA GLY A 217 -20.92 5.55 1.87
C GLY A 217 -20.28 6.68 1.05
N GLY A 218 -19.02 6.53 0.65
CA GLY A 218 -18.33 7.53 -0.15
C GLY A 218 -18.70 7.49 -1.63
N LEU A 219 -18.34 8.55 -2.34
CA LEU A 219 -18.46 8.64 -3.79
C LEU A 219 -17.37 7.79 -4.48
N ILE A 220 -17.75 6.92 -5.41
CA ILE A 220 -16.86 6.27 -6.36
C ILE A 220 -17.08 6.90 -7.73
N GLN A 221 -16.04 7.48 -8.32
CA GLN A 221 -16.08 8.14 -9.62
C GLN A 221 -14.87 7.77 -10.48
N GLY A 222 -14.89 8.10 -11.77
CA GLY A 222 -13.82 7.80 -12.73
C GLY A 222 -14.22 6.73 -13.75
N SER A 223 -13.30 6.30 -14.57
CA SER A 223 -13.54 5.32 -15.65
C SER A 223 -13.15 3.89 -15.31
N GLY A 224 -12.69 3.65 -14.08
CA GLY A 224 -12.24 2.33 -13.63
C GLY A 224 -13.38 1.39 -13.27
N ASP A 225 -13.05 0.11 -13.18
CA ASP A 225 -13.96 -0.99 -12.92
C ASP A 225 -14.15 -1.23 -11.42
N LEU A 226 -15.25 -1.90 -11.09
CA LEU A 226 -15.58 -2.32 -9.74
C LEU A 226 -15.83 -3.82 -9.70
N GLN A 227 -15.33 -4.50 -8.66
CA GLN A 227 -15.47 -5.95 -8.53
C GLN A 227 -15.87 -6.35 -7.11
N GLN A 228 -16.94 -7.13 -6.99
CA GLN A 228 -17.27 -7.87 -5.77
C GLN A 228 -16.76 -9.31 -5.93
N ALA A 229 -15.70 -9.65 -5.18
CA ALA A 229 -15.04 -10.95 -5.27
C ALA A 229 -15.19 -11.80 -3.99
N GLY A 230 -15.46 -11.17 -2.85
CA GLY A 230 -15.64 -11.86 -1.57
C GLY A 230 -17.02 -12.48 -1.42
N ALA A 231 -17.13 -13.52 -0.58
CA ALA A 231 -18.40 -14.20 -0.29
C ALA A 231 -19.38 -13.37 0.55
N GLY A 232 -18.94 -12.24 1.11
CA GLY A 232 -19.77 -11.35 1.94
C GLY A 232 -20.66 -10.42 1.13
N VAL A 233 -21.12 -9.37 1.79
CA VAL A 233 -22.01 -8.36 1.22
C VAL A 233 -21.30 -7.01 1.18
N THR A 234 -21.18 -6.41 0.01
CA THR A 234 -20.78 -4.99 -0.11
C THR A 234 -22.03 -4.15 -0.34
N VAL A 235 -22.21 -3.11 0.48
CA VAL A 235 -23.31 -2.16 0.37
C VAL A 235 -22.76 -0.80 -0.01
N LEU A 236 -23.08 -0.31 -1.20
CA LEU A 236 -22.74 1.02 -1.67
C LEU A 236 -23.92 1.96 -1.43
N THR A 237 -23.73 2.97 -0.56
CA THR A 237 -24.78 3.95 -0.22
C THR A 237 -24.52 5.33 -0.80
N GLY A 238 -23.33 5.56 -1.39
CA GLY A 238 -22.98 6.81 -2.09
C GLY A 238 -23.58 6.86 -3.50
N ASP A 239 -23.81 8.08 -3.99
CA ASP A 239 -24.28 8.35 -5.35
C ASP A 239 -23.10 8.28 -6.31
N ASN A 240 -22.82 7.08 -6.82
CA ASN A 240 -21.61 6.80 -7.59
C ASN A 240 -21.75 7.19 -9.06
N THR A 241 -20.64 7.65 -9.65
CA THR A 241 -20.62 8.16 -11.04
C THR A 241 -19.53 7.52 -11.90
N TYR A 242 -18.94 6.39 -11.45
CA TYR A 242 -17.95 5.68 -12.25
C TYR A 242 -18.56 5.12 -13.54
N SER A 243 -17.75 5.05 -14.61
CA SER A 243 -18.22 4.60 -15.93
C SER A 243 -17.69 3.24 -16.36
N GLY A 244 -16.80 2.63 -15.57
CA GLY A 244 -16.28 1.28 -15.82
C GLY A 244 -17.30 0.18 -15.51
N SER A 245 -16.94 -1.06 -15.81
CA SER A 245 -17.79 -2.22 -15.55
C SER A 245 -17.93 -2.52 -14.05
N THR A 246 -18.98 -3.28 -13.73
CA THR A 246 -19.18 -3.82 -12.38
C THR A 246 -19.33 -5.33 -12.47
N ASP A 247 -18.41 -6.07 -11.84
CA ASP A 247 -18.40 -7.52 -11.87
C ASP A 247 -18.67 -8.08 -10.48
N VAL A 248 -19.74 -8.89 -10.35
CA VAL A 248 -20.04 -9.64 -9.13
C VAL A 248 -19.63 -11.09 -9.37
N LEU A 249 -18.47 -11.47 -8.81
CA LEU A 249 -17.89 -12.81 -8.97
C LEU A 249 -18.34 -13.75 -7.85
N ALA A 250 -18.59 -13.22 -6.66
CA ALA A 250 -19.05 -13.98 -5.50
C ALA A 250 -19.80 -13.06 -4.53
N GLY A 251 -20.60 -13.64 -3.63
CA GLY A 251 -21.33 -12.92 -2.59
C GLY A 251 -22.41 -11.98 -3.15
N THR A 252 -22.52 -10.80 -2.55
CA THR A 252 -23.59 -9.86 -2.92
C THR A 252 -23.06 -8.43 -3.01
N LEU A 253 -23.35 -7.74 -4.10
CA LEU A 253 -23.23 -6.29 -4.20
C LEU A 253 -24.63 -5.67 -4.09
N ARG A 254 -24.83 -4.84 -3.06
CA ARG A 254 -26.07 -4.11 -2.85
C ARG A 254 -25.85 -2.63 -3.11
N ILE A 255 -26.65 -2.05 -3.98
CA ILE A 255 -26.59 -0.64 -4.34
C ILE A 255 -27.78 0.05 -3.72
N ASN A 256 -27.58 0.95 -2.76
CA ASN A 256 -28.61 1.72 -2.08
C ASN A 256 -28.55 3.22 -2.43
N GLY A 257 -27.43 3.70 -3.02
CA GLY A 257 -27.30 5.06 -3.53
C GLY A 257 -27.78 5.19 -4.98
N ASP A 258 -27.84 6.41 -5.49
CA ASP A 258 -28.15 6.67 -6.90
C ASP A 258 -26.95 6.24 -7.78
N GLN A 259 -27.24 5.39 -8.78
CA GLN A 259 -26.27 4.92 -9.77
C GLN A 259 -26.66 5.35 -11.20
N SER A 260 -27.60 6.28 -11.33
CA SER A 260 -28.10 6.73 -12.65
C SER A 260 -26.97 7.29 -13.54
N SER A 261 -25.90 7.78 -12.93
CA SER A 261 -24.70 8.29 -13.60
C SER A 261 -23.60 7.22 -13.77
N ALA A 262 -23.73 6.04 -13.19
CA ALA A 262 -22.82 4.93 -13.40
C ALA A 262 -23.25 4.13 -14.65
N THR A 263 -22.50 4.28 -15.75
CA THR A 263 -22.94 3.84 -17.08
C THR A 263 -22.31 2.52 -17.54
N GLY A 264 -21.45 1.91 -16.74
CA GLY A 264 -20.76 0.68 -17.08
C GLY A 264 -21.69 -0.54 -17.10
N LEU A 265 -21.27 -1.58 -17.82
CA LEU A 265 -22.00 -2.85 -17.84
C LEU A 265 -21.86 -3.55 -16.49
N THR A 266 -22.95 -4.18 -16.03
CA THR A 266 -22.91 -5.03 -14.83
C THR A 266 -22.98 -6.50 -15.25
N SER A 267 -22.04 -7.31 -14.78
CA SER A 267 -22.06 -8.76 -14.90
C SER A 267 -22.20 -9.43 -13.54
N VAL A 268 -22.92 -10.53 -13.48
CA VAL A 268 -23.10 -11.35 -12.27
C VAL A 268 -22.76 -12.79 -12.61
N ALA A 269 -21.79 -13.36 -11.91
CA ALA A 269 -21.41 -14.75 -12.10
C ALA A 269 -22.52 -15.70 -11.63
N ALA A 270 -22.62 -16.87 -12.22
CA ALA A 270 -23.57 -17.89 -11.81
C ALA A 270 -23.28 -18.30 -10.35
N GLY A 271 -24.26 -18.12 -9.45
CA GLY A 271 -24.13 -18.45 -8.03
C GLY A 271 -23.62 -17.30 -7.14
N ALA A 272 -23.43 -16.11 -7.69
CA ALA A 272 -23.13 -14.91 -6.92
C ALA A 272 -24.42 -14.24 -6.39
#